data_d90e7725aa87d47c22deeaaacdb1db65
#
_entry.id   d90e7725aa87d47c22deeaaacdb1db65
#
_cell.length_a   1.000
_cell.length_b   1.000
_cell.length_c   1.000
_cell.angle_alpha   90.00
_cell.angle_beta   90.00
_cell.angle_gamma   90.00
#
_symmetry.space_group_name_H-M   'P 1'
#
loop_
_entity.id
_entity.type
_entity.pdbx_description
1 polymer ?
#
loop_
_entity_poly.entity_id
_entity_poly.type
_entity_poly.pdbx_seq_one_letter_code
_entity_poly.pdbx_strand_id
1 'polypeptide(L)'
;ISRRVIQGVLFSRNANLYAVCSSSIEKADAFKEEYGAEKAYDNYEKMLKDTNIDMIYICTPNYLHAKHIQLALANHKHVVCEKPMCVSSEELHACFDYAHQQNCFLMEAHKTVFTPLNQKLFEMISNEEIGEIKSIDAQYATKLTETISDWHFNQPGSGCMFDIGVYPICYANRMANSSILKVSRFQDEALIEYENGCVAHIATSWDVDMENTAHIYGTKGSVTCKNFWKNTELVMNDKKIVVEQKSDFTGEIEHACTCIESGLIESPIMSRNASLEILKVIGV
;
A
#
# COMPACT_ATOMS: atom_id res chain seq x y z
N ILE A 1 7.68 9.99 3.70
CA ILE A 1 6.79 8.89 4.10
C ILE A 1 7.15 8.34 5.48
N SER A 2 8.41 8.10 5.79
CA SER A 2 8.89 7.47 7.05
C SER A 2 8.26 8.06 8.32
N ARG A 3 8.09 9.39 8.40
CA ARG A 3 7.45 10.05 9.56
C ARG A 3 6.00 9.58 9.77
N ARG A 4 5.27 9.33 8.70
CA ARG A 4 3.87 8.83 8.77
C ARG A 4 3.83 7.35 9.17
N VAL A 5 4.75 6.55 8.65
CA VAL A 5 4.90 5.15 9.03
C VAL A 5 5.21 5.03 10.52
N ILE A 6 6.17 5.82 11.02
CA ILE A 6 6.51 5.84 12.45
C ILE A 6 5.29 6.19 13.31
N GLN A 7 4.48 7.18 12.91
CA GLN A 7 3.22 7.46 13.61
C GLN A 7 2.28 6.25 13.61
N GLY A 8 2.22 5.51 12.52
CA GLY A 8 1.47 4.25 12.44
C GLY A 8 1.95 3.22 13.45
N VAL A 9 3.28 3.04 13.57
CA VAL A 9 3.89 2.14 14.56
C VAL A 9 3.57 2.59 15.99
N LEU A 10 3.74 3.87 16.30
CA LEU A 10 3.49 4.41 17.65
C LEU A 10 2.03 4.30 18.10
N PHE A 11 1.08 4.26 17.18
CA PHE A 11 -0.34 4.05 17.48
C PHE A 11 -0.78 2.58 17.37
N SER A 12 0.09 1.68 16.92
CA SER A 12 -0.23 0.25 16.84
C SER A 12 -0.19 -0.40 18.23
N ARG A 13 -0.94 -1.49 18.38
CA ARG A 13 -1.06 -2.24 19.64
C ARG A 13 -0.03 -3.37 19.76
N ASN A 14 0.55 -3.78 18.64
CA ASN A 14 1.37 -4.98 18.54
C ASN A 14 2.70 -4.77 17.79
N ALA A 15 3.14 -3.50 17.64
CA ALA A 15 4.46 -3.17 17.12
C ALA A 15 5.18 -2.15 18.00
N ASN A 16 6.51 -2.25 18.05
CA ASN A 16 7.39 -1.32 18.72
C ASN A 16 8.37 -0.69 17.72
N LEU A 17 8.59 0.61 17.83
CA LEU A 17 9.66 1.29 17.11
C LEU A 17 11.00 1.04 17.82
N TYR A 18 11.67 -0.06 17.47
CA TYR A 18 12.94 -0.43 18.06
C TYR A 18 14.12 0.31 17.44
N ALA A 19 14.17 0.37 16.10
CA ALA A 19 15.31 0.95 15.39
C ALA A 19 14.89 1.77 14.18
N VAL A 20 15.74 2.75 13.85
CA VAL A 20 15.66 3.52 12.61
C VAL A 20 16.99 3.45 11.86
N CYS A 21 16.91 3.38 10.52
CA CYS A 21 18.09 3.42 9.65
C CYS A 21 17.95 4.53 8.62
N SER A 22 19.01 5.27 8.41
CA SER A 22 19.05 6.36 7.41
C SER A 22 20.38 6.39 6.66
N SER A 23 20.49 7.27 5.66
CA SER A 23 21.70 7.45 4.85
C SER A 23 22.88 8.08 5.60
N SER A 24 22.66 8.60 6.81
CA SER A 24 23.73 9.05 7.73
C SER A 24 23.29 8.86 9.17
N ILE A 25 24.27 8.75 10.07
CA ILE A 25 24.01 8.54 11.49
C ILE A 25 23.29 9.74 12.12
N GLU A 26 23.63 10.97 11.70
CA GLU A 26 23.03 12.21 12.22
C GLU A 26 21.52 12.23 11.93
N LYS A 27 21.12 11.80 10.71
CA LYS A 27 19.69 11.67 10.37
C LYS A 27 19.01 10.59 11.17
N ALA A 28 19.65 9.44 11.33
CA ALA A 28 19.10 8.32 12.09
C ALA A 28 18.96 8.69 13.58
N ASP A 29 19.95 9.35 14.18
CA ASP A 29 19.90 9.80 15.57
C ASP A 29 18.81 10.86 15.78
N ALA A 30 18.65 11.81 14.85
CA ALA A 30 17.56 12.79 14.90
C ALA A 30 16.17 12.13 14.91
N PHE A 31 15.95 11.10 14.08
CA PHE A 31 14.70 10.32 14.09
C PHE A 31 14.53 9.51 15.37
N LYS A 32 15.61 8.89 15.85
CA LYS A 32 15.61 8.16 17.12
C LYS A 32 15.18 9.06 18.28
N GLU A 33 15.77 10.25 18.39
CA GLU A 33 15.44 11.21 19.44
C GLU A 33 14.01 11.76 19.31
N GLU A 34 13.58 12.09 18.07
CA GLU A 34 12.24 12.64 17.80
C GLU A 34 11.13 11.66 18.15
N TYR A 35 11.33 10.36 17.88
CA TYR A 35 10.27 9.34 17.97
C TYR A 35 10.48 8.29 19.07
N GLY A 36 11.60 8.37 19.80
CA GLY A 36 11.87 7.48 20.92
C GLY A 36 12.29 6.07 20.55
N ALA A 37 12.90 5.87 19.37
CA ALA A 37 13.48 4.57 19.02
C ALA A 37 14.67 4.23 19.95
N GLU A 38 14.94 2.95 20.17
CA GLU A 38 16.06 2.53 21.03
C GLU A 38 17.40 2.65 20.31
N LYS A 39 17.44 2.37 19.01
CA LYS A 39 18.66 2.34 18.19
C LYS A 39 18.56 3.15 16.90
N ALA A 40 19.71 3.64 16.46
CA ALA A 40 19.91 4.32 15.18
C ALA A 40 21.05 3.64 14.40
N TYR A 41 20.87 3.53 13.10
CA TYR A 41 21.84 2.94 12.18
C TYR A 41 22.03 3.81 10.95
N ASP A 42 23.27 3.91 10.47
CA ASP A 42 23.66 4.53 9.19
C ASP A 42 23.98 3.47 8.11
N ASN A 43 23.89 2.20 8.49
CA ASN A 43 24.18 1.08 7.61
C ASN A 43 23.11 -0.01 7.75
N TYR A 44 22.43 -0.27 6.63
CA TYR A 44 21.32 -1.22 6.58
C TYR A 44 21.74 -2.65 6.96
N GLU A 45 22.90 -3.11 6.45
CA GLU A 45 23.40 -4.46 6.74
C GLU A 45 23.78 -4.65 8.22
N LYS A 46 24.29 -3.58 8.89
CA LYS A 46 24.52 -3.63 10.34
C LYS A 46 23.21 -3.73 11.10
N MET A 47 22.18 -2.98 10.71
CA MET A 47 20.86 -3.04 11.32
C MET A 47 20.24 -4.44 11.16
N LEU A 48 20.35 -5.07 10.00
CA LEU A 48 19.81 -6.40 9.74
C LEU A 48 20.42 -7.50 10.63
N LYS A 49 21.63 -7.31 11.14
CA LYS A 49 22.31 -8.26 12.06
C LYS A 49 21.82 -8.13 13.51
N ASP A 50 21.03 -7.12 13.83
CA ASP A 50 20.47 -7.00 15.19
C ASP A 50 19.34 -8.01 15.38
N THR A 51 19.54 -8.92 16.35
CA THR A 51 18.60 -10.01 16.65
C THR A 51 17.33 -9.56 17.35
N ASN A 52 17.29 -8.32 17.85
CA ASN A 52 16.09 -7.76 18.48
C ASN A 52 15.13 -7.12 17.45
N ILE A 53 15.47 -7.14 16.17
CA ILE A 53 14.61 -6.68 15.10
C ILE A 53 13.90 -7.89 14.49
N ASP A 54 12.58 -7.92 14.54
CA ASP A 54 11.76 -8.97 13.95
C ASP A 54 11.35 -8.63 12.52
N MET A 55 10.97 -7.37 12.28
CA MET A 55 10.41 -6.90 11.01
C MET A 55 11.08 -5.59 10.54
N ILE A 56 11.28 -5.48 9.25
CA ILE A 56 11.74 -4.26 8.58
C ILE A 56 10.57 -3.63 7.81
N TYR A 57 10.31 -2.34 8.04
CA TYR A 57 9.45 -1.54 7.18
C TYR A 57 10.34 -0.72 6.23
N ILE A 58 10.26 -1.00 4.92
CA ILE A 58 11.10 -0.38 3.89
C ILE A 58 10.40 0.86 3.33
N CYS A 59 11.08 2.02 3.42
CA CYS A 59 10.60 3.32 2.92
C CYS A 59 11.61 3.98 1.97
N THR A 60 12.41 3.20 1.29
CA THR A 60 13.42 3.70 0.33
C THR A 60 12.76 4.04 -1.02
N PRO A 61 13.46 4.66 -1.99
CA PRO A 61 12.95 4.81 -3.35
C PRO A 61 12.64 3.47 -4.01
N ASN A 62 11.61 3.42 -4.85
CA ASN A 62 11.03 2.20 -5.45
C ASN A 62 12.08 1.28 -6.08
N TYR A 63 13.02 1.81 -6.86
CA TYR A 63 14.08 1.04 -7.55
C TYR A 63 15.07 0.34 -6.60
N LEU A 64 15.01 0.63 -5.29
CA LEU A 64 15.83 -0.02 -4.27
C LEU A 64 15.08 -1.10 -3.49
N HIS A 65 13.75 -1.17 -3.63
CA HIS A 65 12.91 -2.02 -2.80
C HIS A 65 13.29 -3.50 -2.92
N ALA A 66 13.33 -4.05 -4.13
CA ALA A 66 13.65 -5.47 -4.36
C ALA A 66 15.00 -5.87 -3.72
N LYS A 67 16.03 -5.03 -3.86
CA LYS A 67 17.34 -5.25 -3.25
C LYS A 67 17.26 -5.25 -1.71
N HIS A 68 16.57 -4.28 -1.13
CA HIS A 68 16.46 -4.18 0.33
C HIS A 68 15.59 -5.30 0.92
N ILE A 69 14.53 -5.74 0.22
CA ILE A 69 13.74 -6.90 0.57
C ILE A 69 14.63 -8.14 0.63
N GLN A 70 15.38 -8.43 -0.42
CA GLN A 70 16.25 -9.61 -0.46
C GLN A 70 17.29 -9.61 0.65
N LEU A 71 17.91 -8.46 0.94
CA LEU A 71 18.87 -8.33 2.06
C LEU A 71 18.22 -8.59 3.42
N ALA A 72 17.00 -8.09 3.66
CA ALA A 72 16.27 -8.32 4.90
C ALA A 72 15.90 -9.79 5.06
N LEU A 73 15.34 -10.41 4.02
CA LEU A 73 14.97 -11.81 4.01
C LEU A 73 16.18 -12.75 4.21
N ALA A 74 17.34 -12.41 3.61
CA ALA A 74 18.59 -13.15 3.79
C ALA A 74 19.11 -13.12 5.26
N ASN A 75 18.67 -12.13 6.04
CA ASN A 75 18.94 -12.02 7.47
C ASN A 75 17.75 -12.47 8.35
N HIS A 76 16.83 -13.25 7.76
CA HIS A 76 15.63 -13.79 8.43
C HIS A 76 14.75 -12.72 9.07
N LYS A 77 14.64 -11.53 8.45
CA LYS A 77 13.72 -10.48 8.88
C LYS A 77 12.43 -10.56 8.08
N HIS A 78 11.29 -10.43 8.75
CA HIS A 78 10.01 -10.18 8.10
C HIS A 78 10.02 -8.80 7.44
N VAL A 79 9.26 -8.61 6.37
CA VAL A 79 9.31 -7.37 5.58
C VAL A 79 7.92 -6.85 5.27
N VAL A 80 7.72 -5.57 5.53
CA VAL A 80 6.67 -4.73 4.93
C VAL A 80 7.37 -3.68 4.07
N CYS A 81 7.01 -3.56 2.82
CA CYS A 81 7.67 -2.64 1.89
C CYS A 81 6.68 -1.65 1.29
N GLU A 82 7.03 -0.36 1.29
CA GLU A 82 6.23 0.68 0.64
C GLU A 82 5.88 0.34 -0.81
N LYS A 83 4.75 0.86 -1.21
CA LYS A 83 4.22 0.74 -2.57
C LYS A 83 4.96 1.70 -3.56
N PRO A 84 5.11 1.33 -4.82
CA PRO A 84 5.02 -0.04 -5.31
C PRO A 84 6.19 -0.86 -4.78
N MET A 85 5.92 -2.08 -4.33
CA MET A 85 6.95 -2.92 -3.72
C MET A 85 8.03 -3.34 -4.71
N CYS A 86 7.65 -3.57 -5.96
CA CYS A 86 8.55 -3.92 -7.06
C CYS A 86 8.17 -3.13 -8.32
N VAL A 87 9.08 -3.05 -9.25
CA VAL A 87 8.91 -2.29 -10.50
C VAL A 87 8.61 -3.19 -11.70
N SER A 88 8.62 -4.50 -11.52
CA SER A 88 8.19 -5.50 -12.50
C SER A 88 7.61 -6.74 -11.82
N SER A 89 6.83 -7.51 -12.60
CA SER A 89 6.26 -8.79 -12.14
C SER A 89 7.35 -9.81 -11.81
N GLU A 90 8.48 -9.82 -12.54
CA GLU A 90 9.60 -10.72 -12.30
C GLU A 90 10.28 -10.43 -10.96
N GLU A 91 10.53 -9.15 -10.64
CA GLU A 91 11.07 -8.76 -9.34
C GLU A 91 10.13 -9.16 -8.20
N LEU A 92 8.81 -8.96 -8.40
CA LEU A 92 7.81 -9.31 -7.42
C LEU A 92 7.81 -10.82 -7.14
N HIS A 93 7.77 -11.64 -8.19
CA HIS A 93 7.85 -13.10 -8.06
C HIS A 93 9.12 -13.52 -7.32
N ALA A 94 10.28 -12.99 -7.71
CA ALA A 94 11.55 -13.32 -7.08
C ALA A 94 11.58 -12.96 -5.57
N CYS A 95 11.00 -11.81 -5.18
CA CYS A 95 10.92 -11.40 -3.78
C CYS A 95 10.02 -12.35 -2.96
N PHE A 96 8.83 -12.69 -3.44
CA PHE A 96 7.94 -13.62 -2.74
C PHE A 96 8.49 -15.04 -2.69
N ASP A 97 9.07 -15.54 -3.78
CA ASP A 97 9.70 -16.87 -3.79
C ASP A 97 10.84 -16.94 -2.78
N TYR A 98 11.63 -15.87 -2.66
CA TYR A 98 12.70 -15.81 -1.69
C TYR A 98 12.17 -15.68 -0.25
N ALA A 99 11.09 -14.94 -0.01
CA ALA A 99 10.41 -14.89 1.28
C ALA A 99 9.93 -16.28 1.73
N HIS A 100 9.32 -17.04 0.81
CA HIS A 100 8.93 -18.44 1.04
C HIS A 100 10.14 -19.34 1.40
N GLN A 101 11.25 -19.22 0.66
CA GLN A 101 12.47 -19.99 0.91
C GLN A 101 13.06 -19.68 2.30
N GLN A 102 13.00 -18.42 2.74
CA GLN A 102 13.52 -17.98 4.04
C GLN A 102 12.51 -18.17 5.19
N ASN A 103 11.28 -18.63 4.89
CA ASN A 103 10.16 -18.73 5.84
C ASN A 103 9.90 -17.39 6.56
N CYS A 104 9.97 -16.28 5.81
CA CYS A 104 9.75 -14.93 6.30
C CYS A 104 8.48 -14.33 5.68
N PHE A 105 7.78 -13.52 6.46
CA PHE A 105 6.64 -12.75 5.97
C PHE A 105 7.09 -11.64 5.03
N LEU A 106 6.36 -11.47 3.91
CA LEU A 106 6.52 -10.35 2.99
C LEU A 106 5.15 -9.78 2.61
N MET A 107 5.00 -8.47 2.70
CA MET A 107 3.78 -7.76 2.30
C MET A 107 4.12 -6.42 1.65
N GLU A 108 3.40 -6.08 0.58
CA GLU A 108 3.35 -4.72 0.04
C GLU A 108 2.48 -3.83 0.93
N ALA A 109 2.98 -2.65 1.29
CA ALA A 109 2.27 -1.68 2.11
C ALA A 109 1.28 -0.88 1.25
N HIS A 110 0.02 -1.26 1.35
CA HIS A 110 -1.10 -0.53 0.74
C HIS A 110 -2.09 -0.10 1.81
N LYS A 111 -1.75 0.92 2.58
CA LYS A 111 -2.57 1.45 3.68
C LYS A 111 -4.05 1.62 3.33
N THR A 112 -4.36 1.92 2.06
CA THR A 112 -5.72 2.13 1.55
C THR A 112 -6.67 1.00 1.94
N VAL A 113 -6.24 -0.25 1.82
CA VAL A 113 -7.09 -1.41 2.12
C VAL A 113 -7.14 -1.73 3.61
N PHE A 114 -6.29 -1.10 4.42
CA PHE A 114 -6.19 -1.34 5.87
C PHE A 114 -6.76 -0.22 6.73
N THR A 115 -7.22 0.91 6.15
CA THR A 115 -7.90 1.94 6.96
C THR A 115 -9.17 1.35 7.58
N PRO A 116 -9.49 1.68 8.84
CA PRO A 116 -10.67 1.13 9.52
C PRO A 116 -11.97 1.34 8.76
N LEU A 117 -12.12 2.49 8.09
CA LEU A 117 -13.31 2.77 7.30
C LEU A 117 -13.41 1.89 6.05
N ASN A 118 -12.29 1.67 5.35
CA ASN A 118 -12.30 0.80 4.17
C ASN A 118 -12.50 -0.67 4.55
N GLN A 119 -11.93 -1.13 5.66
CA GLN A 119 -12.24 -2.48 6.18
C GLN A 119 -13.74 -2.64 6.46
N LYS A 120 -14.35 -1.67 7.12
CA LYS A 120 -15.81 -1.66 7.34
C LYS A 120 -16.59 -1.64 6.03
N LEU A 121 -16.15 -0.85 5.05
CA LEU A 121 -16.78 -0.81 3.72
C LEU A 121 -16.70 -2.18 3.01
N PHE A 122 -15.57 -2.89 3.10
CA PHE A 122 -15.44 -4.24 2.55
C PHE A 122 -16.41 -5.23 3.17
N GLU A 123 -16.60 -5.17 4.50
CA GLU A 123 -17.60 -5.99 5.19
C GLU A 123 -19.02 -5.69 4.70
N MET A 124 -19.37 -4.40 4.56
CA MET A 124 -20.69 -3.96 4.07
C MET A 124 -20.93 -4.42 2.62
N ILE A 125 -19.92 -4.31 1.75
CA ILE A 125 -19.99 -4.80 0.37
C ILE A 125 -20.13 -6.33 0.35
N SER A 126 -19.37 -7.04 1.15
CA SER A 126 -19.45 -8.50 1.26
C SER A 126 -20.82 -8.98 1.79
N ASN A 127 -21.50 -8.16 2.57
CA ASN A 127 -22.87 -8.38 3.04
C ASN A 127 -23.94 -7.89 2.03
N GLU A 128 -23.53 -7.53 0.81
CA GLU A 128 -24.39 -7.08 -0.29
C GLU A 128 -25.26 -5.85 0.04
N GLU A 129 -24.81 -4.94 0.91
CA GLU A 129 -25.59 -3.74 1.32
C GLU A 129 -25.86 -2.78 0.14
N ILE A 130 -25.03 -2.82 -0.90
CA ILE A 130 -25.29 -2.12 -2.18
C ILE A 130 -25.56 -3.09 -3.35
N GLY A 131 -25.71 -4.38 -3.06
CA GLY A 131 -25.88 -5.42 -4.06
C GLY A 131 -24.61 -5.73 -4.83
N GLU A 132 -24.74 -6.32 -6.03
CA GLU A 132 -23.61 -6.58 -6.91
C GLU A 132 -22.99 -5.27 -7.42
N ILE A 133 -21.68 -5.14 -7.32
CA ILE A 133 -20.96 -3.97 -7.87
C ILE A 133 -20.91 -4.08 -9.39
N LYS A 134 -21.33 -3.02 -10.07
CA LYS A 134 -21.34 -2.92 -11.53
C LYS A 134 -20.32 -1.94 -12.08
N SER A 135 -20.04 -0.85 -11.36
CA SER A 135 -19.10 0.15 -11.81
C SER A 135 -18.35 0.78 -10.64
N ILE A 136 -17.07 1.07 -10.87
CA ILE A 136 -16.20 1.80 -9.94
C ILE A 136 -15.54 2.93 -10.72
N ASP A 137 -15.58 4.15 -10.21
CA ASP A 137 -14.81 5.29 -10.71
C ASP A 137 -13.90 5.76 -9.56
N ALA A 138 -12.60 5.71 -9.74
CA ALA A 138 -11.64 6.06 -8.70
C ALA A 138 -10.54 6.97 -9.24
N GLN A 139 -10.42 8.16 -8.64
CA GLN A 139 -9.52 9.21 -9.09
C GLN A 139 -8.57 9.64 -7.98
N TYR A 140 -7.29 9.74 -8.32
CA TYR A 140 -6.29 10.38 -7.48
C TYR A 140 -5.33 11.18 -8.33
N ALA A 141 -5.45 12.50 -8.28
CA ALA A 141 -4.59 13.41 -9.00
C ALA A 141 -4.14 14.56 -8.08
N THR A 142 -2.96 15.06 -8.35
CA THR A 142 -2.42 16.25 -7.68
C THR A 142 -1.44 16.93 -8.60
N LYS A 143 -1.69 18.20 -8.87
CA LYS A 143 -0.76 19.00 -9.68
C LYS A 143 0.56 19.18 -8.94
N LEU A 144 1.66 18.75 -9.56
CA LEU A 144 2.97 18.97 -9.01
C LEU A 144 3.33 20.46 -9.14
N THR A 145 3.45 21.13 -8.01
CA THR A 145 3.79 22.56 -7.92
C THR A 145 5.24 22.81 -7.53
N GLU A 146 5.93 21.77 -7.05
CA GLU A 146 7.29 21.86 -6.53
C GLU A 146 8.18 20.74 -7.10
N THR A 147 9.48 20.93 -6.99
CA THR A 147 10.48 19.93 -7.40
C THR A 147 10.40 18.71 -6.48
N ILE A 148 9.87 17.62 -7.01
CA ILE A 148 10.02 16.31 -6.38
C ILE A 148 11.37 15.72 -6.82
N SER A 149 11.87 14.72 -6.08
CA SER A 149 13.18 14.13 -6.35
C SER A 149 13.25 13.52 -7.75
N ASP A 150 14.38 13.65 -8.44
CA ASP A 150 14.61 13.16 -9.82
C ASP A 150 14.25 11.70 -10.03
N TRP A 151 14.36 10.85 -9.01
CA TRP A 151 14.03 9.44 -9.12
C TRP A 151 12.54 9.17 -9.45
N HIS A 152 11.64 10.11 -9.14
CA HIS A 152 10.22 10.01 -9.52
C HIS A 152 10.01 10.08 -11.05
N PHE A 153 10.99 10.59 -11.80
CA PHE A 153 10.89 10.78 -13.25
C PHE A 153 11.82 9.85 -14.03
N ASN A 154 12.98 9.50 -13.48
CA ASN A 154 14.12 8.99 -14.24
C ASN A 154 14.61 7.61 -13.79
N GLN A 155 13.88 6.91 -12.92
CA GLN A 155 14.25 5.58 -12.42
C GLN A 155 13.16 4.54 -12.75
N PRO A 156 13.50 3.25 -12.78
CA PRO A 156 12.49 2.20 -12.85
C PRO A 156 11.43 2.38 -11.72
N GLY A 157 10.16 2.21 -12.05
CA GLY A 157 9.06 2.45 -11.11
C GLY A 157 8.75 3.93 -10.88
N SER A 158 9.19 4.82 -11.80
CA SER A 158 8.82 6.24 -11.81
C SER A 158 7.51 6.48 -12.56
N GLY A 159 6.97 7.69 -12.40
CA GLY A 159 5.77 8.14 -13.10
C GLY A 159 4.50 8.12 -12.24
N CYS A 160 3.51 8.84 -12.72
CA CYS A 160 2.25 9.08 -12.01
C CYS A 160 1.52 7.78 -11.61
N MET A 161 1.44 6.81 -12.53
CA MET A 161 0.79 5.52 -12.28
C MET A 161 1.47 4.72 -11.16
N PHE A 162 2.81 4.71 -11.10
CA PHE A 162 3.56 4.03 -10.03
C PHE A 162 3.47 4.76 -8.69
N ASP A 163 3.41 6.09 -8.69
CA ASP A 163 3.39 6.83 -7.43
C ASP A 163 1.98 6.94 -6.84
N ILE A 164 1.03 7.48 -7.58
CA ILE A 164 -0.32 7.73 -7.07
C ILE A 164 -1.39 6.83 -7.70
N GLY A 165 -1.20 6.33 -8.93
CA GLY A 165 -2.15 5.45 -9.61
C GLY A 165 -2.34 4.09 -8.92
N VAL A 166 -1.33 3.60 -8.20
CA VAL A 166 -1.42 2.37 -7.39
C VAL A 166 -2.54 2.43 -6.35
N TYR A 167 -2.91 3.61 -5.82
CA TYR A 167 -3.97 3.76 -4.83
C TYR A 167 -5.37 3.46 -5.39
N PRO A 168 -5.84 4.14 -6.47
CA PRO A 168 -7.14 3.84 -7.06
C PRO A 168 -7.19 2.44 -7.67
N ILE A 169 -6.08 1.92 -8.23
CA ILE A 169 -6.00 0.54 -8.73
C ILE A 169 -6.23 -0.47 -7.61
N CYS A 170 -5.46 -0.38 -6.53
CA CYS A 170 -5.57 -1.28 -5.38
C CYS A 170 -6.98 -1.20 -4.76
N TYR A 171 -7.53 0.01 -4.62
CA TYR A 171 -8.87 0.22 -4.11
C TYR A 171 -9.94 -0.44 -4.99
N ALA A 172 -9.89 -0.21 -6.29
CA ALA A 172 -10.85 -0.79 -7.24
C ALA A 172 -10.78 -2.32 -7.29
N ASN A 173 -9.58 -2.89 -7.35
CA ASN A 173 -9.38 -4.36 -7.32
C ASN A 173 -9.98 -4.96 -6.06
N ARG A 174 -9.75 -4.34 -4.91
CA ARG A 174 -10.30 -4.80 -3.64
C ARG A 174 -11.82 -4.71 -3.59
N MET A 175 -12.41 -3.60 -4.10
CA MET A 175 -13.87 -3.39 -4.12
C MET A 175 -14.57 -4.33 -5.10
N ALA A 176 -13.99 -4.53 -6.30
CA ALA A 176 -14.53 -5.45 -7.28
C ALA A 176 -14.53 -6.91 -6.77
N ASN A 177 -13.59 -7.26 -5.89
CA ASN A 177 -13.42 -8.60 -5.32
C ASN A 177 -13.50 -9.71 -6.38
N SER A 178 -12.82 -9.53 -7.50
CA SER A 178 -12.84 -10.41 -8.66
C SER A 178 -11.54 -10.28 -9.45
N SER A 179 -11.14 -11.32 -10.17
CA SER A 179 -9.96 -11.31 -11.03
C SER A 179 -10.13 -10.33 -12.20
N ILE A 180 -9.02 -9.73 -12.61
CA ILE A 180 -8.98 -8.85 -13.77
C ILE A 180 -9.06 -9.67 -15.07
N LEU A 181 -10.13 -9.47 -15.84
CA LEU A 181 -10.32 -10.07 -17.15
C LEU A 181 -9.50 -9.32 -18.23
N LYS A 182 -9.61 -7.99 -18.25
CA LYS A 182 -8.96 -7.15 -19.27
C LYS A 182 -8.61 -5.78 -18.73
N VAL A 183 -7.52 -5.20 -19.24
CA VAL A 183 -7.09 -3.83 -18.97
C VAL A 183 -6.91 -3.07 -20.29
N SER A 184 -7.47 -1.87 -20.36
CA SER A 184 -7.22 -0.92 -21.43
C SER A 184 -6.62 0.35 -20.84
N ARG A 185 -5.42 0.75 -21.29
CA ARG A 185 -4.65 1.88 -20.72
C ARG A 185 -4.60 3.06 -21.67
N PHE A 186 -4.62 4.26 -21.08
CA PHE A 186 -4.53 5.55 -21.79
C PHE A 186 -3.65 6.49 -20.96
N GLN A 187 -2.35 6.50 -21.17
CA GLN A 187 -1.39 7.30 -20.37
C GLN A 187 -1.56 7.04 -18.85
N ASP A 188 -2.12 8.01 -18.13
CA ASP A 188 -2.33 7.97 -16.68
C ASP A 188 -3.76 7.55 -16.29
N GLU A 189 -4.49 6.91 -17.22
CA GLU A 189 -5.82 6.34 -17.00
C GLU A 189 -5.86 4.86 -17.37
N ALA A 190 -6.79 4.12 -16.75
CA ALA A 190 -7.06 2.73 -17.10
C ALA A 190 -8.54 2.39 -16.97
N LEU A 191 -9.02 1.53 -17.89
CA LEU A 191 -10.30 0.84 -17.78
C LEU A 191 -10.02 -0.63 -17.48
N ILE A 192 -10.59 -1.14 -16.39
CA ILE A 192 -10.40 -2.51 -15.90
C ILE A 192 -11.73 -3.24 -15.98
N GLU A 193 -11.77 -4.34 -16.72
CA GLU A 193 -12.92 -5.25 -16.78
C GLU A 193 -12.62 -6.45 -15.88
N TYR A 194 -13.54 -6.79 -14.96
CA TYR A 194 -13.41 -7.93 -14.05
C TYR A 194 -14.28 -9.10 -14.49
N GLU A 195 -13.90 -10.33 -14.10
CA GLU A 195 -14.62 -11.58 -14.46
C GLU A 195 -16.07 -11.59 -13.98
N ASN A 196 -16.40 -10.91 -12.87
CA ASN A 196 -17.78 -10.78 -12.36
C ASN A 196 -18.62 -9.73 -13.12
N GLY A 197 -18.09 -9.12 -14.19
CA GLY A 197 -18.76 -8.12 -15.00
C GLY A 197 -18.73 -6.69 -14.42
N CYS A 198 -18.03 -6.47 -13.31
CA CYS A 198 -17.74 -5.12 -12.84
C CYS A 198 -16.73 -4.43 -13.78
N VAL A 199 -16.86 -3.12 -13.96
CA VAL A 199 -15.91 -2.30 -14.71
C VAL A 199 -15.41 -1.19 -13.81
N ALA A 200 -14.08 -0.96 -13.75
CA ALA A 200 -13.51 0.18 -13.05
C ALA A 200 -12.82 1.14 -14.02
N HIS A 201 -13.06 2.43 -13.83
CA HIS A 201 -12.29 3.52 -14.43
C HIS A 201 -11.33 4.10 -13.39
N ILE A 202 -10.06 4.15 -13.73
CA ILE A 202 -8.98 4.70 -12.92
C ILE A 202 -8.45 5.95 -13.63
N ALA A 203 -8.40 7.07 -12.91
CA ALA A 203 -7.80 8.29 -13.43
C ALA A 203 -6.79 8.87 -12.45
N THR A 204 -5.60 9.19 -12.96
CA THR A 204 -4.54 9.83 -12.18
C THR A 204 -3.91 10.98 -12.95
N SER A 205 -3.31 11.94 -12.29
CA SER A 205 -2.54 12.99 -12.96
C SER A 205 -1.57 13.70 -12.01
N TRP A 206 -0.43 14.09 -12.56
CA TRP A 206 0.46 15.08 -11.95
C TRP A 206 0.33 16.47 -12.57
N ASP A 207 -0.47 16.61 -13.63
CA ASP A 207 -0.64 17.87 -14.38
C ASP A 207 -1.81 18.72 -13.90
N VAL A 208 -2.83 18.04 -13.32
CA VAL A 208 -4.07 18.69 -12.86
C VAL A 208 -4.49 18.15 -11.50
N ASP A 209 -5.25 18.95 -10.76
CA ASP A 209 -5.98 18.49 -9.57
C ASP A 209 -7.34 17.91 -10.00
N MET A 210 -7.78 16.82 -9.36
CA MET A 210 -9.11 16.23 -9.49
C MET A 210 -9.81 16.17 -8.12
N GLU A 211 -11.04 15.69 -8.09
CA GLU A 211 -11.80 15.59 -6.82
C GLU A 211 -11.22 14.58 -5.81
N ASN A 212 -10.35 13.68 -6.25
CA ASN A 212 -9.73 12.66 -5.39
C ASN A 212 -10.77 11.80 -4.68
N THR A 213 -11.71 11.27 -5.43
CA THR A 213 -12.90 10.57 -4.97
C THR A 213 -12.98 9.19 -5.61
N ALA A 214 -13.54 8.23 -4.88
CA ALA A 214 -14.01 6.97 -5.44
C ALA A 214 -15.54 6.90 -5.37
N HIS A 215 -16.17 6.50 -6.48
CA HIS A 215 -17.59 6.18 -6.59
C HIS A 215 -17.74 4.70 -6.90
N ILE A 216 -18.60 4.02 -6.15
CA ILE A 216 -18.92 2.60 -6.35
C ILE A 216 -20.42 2.48 -6.56
N TYR A 217 -20.82 1.83 -7.64
CA TYR A 217 -22.21 1.66 -8.02
C TYR A 217 -22.58 0.18 -8.00
N GLY A 218 -23.50 -0.18 -7.12
CA GLY A 218 -24.07 -1.51 -7.02
C GLY A 218 -25.54 -1.55 -7.47
N THR A 219 -26.09 -2.74 -7.60
CA THR A 219 -27.48 -2.95 -8.05
C THR A 219 -28.54 -2.48 -7.05
N LYS A 220 -28.16 -2.23 -5.78
CA LYS A 220 -29.07 -1.80 -4.69
C LYS A 220 -28.65 -0.46 -4.09
N GLY A 221 -27.59 0.17 -4.56
CA GLY A 221 -27.13 1.43 -4.01
C GLY A 221 -25.75 1.87 -4.48
N SER A 222 -25.22 2.90 -3.85
CA SER A 222 -23.91 3.45 -4.20
C SER A 222 -23.11 3.93 -2.99
N VAL A 223 -21.80 4.08 -3.19
CA VAL A 223 -20.85 4.65 -2.22
C VAL A 223 -20.09 5.79 -2.87
N THR A 224 -19.92 6.87 -2.14
CA THR A 224 -19.01 7.96 -2.47
C THR A 224 -18.00 8.14 -1.35
N CYS A 225 -16.71 8.10 -1.69
CA CYS A 225 -15.61 8.15 -0.75
C CYS A 225 -14.55 9.14 -1.20
N LYS A 226 -14.47 10.31 -0.56
CA LYS A 226 -13.40 11.29 -0.82
C LYS A 226 -12.11 10.87 -0.13
N ASN A 227 -10.96 11.13 -0.77
CA ASN A 227 -9.64 10.77 -0.24
C ASN A 227 -9.57 9.32 0.25
N PHE A 228 -10.15 8.39 -0.51
CA PHE A 228 -10.36 6.98 -0.14
C PHE A 228 -9.10 6.25 0.38
N TRP A 229 -7.90 6.75 0.11
CA TRP A 229 -6.64 6.16 0.60
C TRP A 229 -6.26 6.58 2.04
N LYS A 230 -7.03 7.49 2.67
CA LYS A 230 -6.80 7.98 4.05
C LYS A 230 -8.09 8.47 4.71
N ASN A 231 -9.23 8.06 4.19
CA ASN A 231 -10.55 8.55 4.58
C ASN A 231 -10.94 8.13 6.00
N THR A 232 -11.74 8.99 6.63
CA THR A 232 -12.43 8.71 7.90
C THR A 232 -13.94 8.79 7.77
N GLU A 233 -14.44 9.17 6.58
CA GLU A 233 -15.85 9.26 6.27
C GLU A 233 -16.15 8.87 4.83
N LEU A 234 -17.33 8.32 4.62
CA LEU A 234 -17.92 8.04 3.30
C LEU A 234 -19.44 8.26 3.34
N VAL A 235 -20.05 8.31 2.17
CA VAL A 235 -21.51 8.32 2.01
C VAL A 235 -21.93 7.05 1.29
N MET A 236 -22.86 6.28 1.90
CA MET A 236 -23.48 5.11 1.29
C MET A 236 -25.00 5.28 1.31
N ASN A 237 -25.64 5.24 0.15
CA ASN A 237 -27.09 5.42 0.02
C ASN A 237 -27.60 6.66 0.80
N ASP A 238 -26.94 7.82 0.56
CA ASP A 238 -27.20 9.11 1.23
C ASP A 238 -26.95 9.12 2.76
N LYS A 239 -26.45 8.05 3.33
CA LYS A 239 -26.08 7.99 4.75
C LYS A 239 -24.59 8.17 4.92
N LYS A 240 -24.22 9.11 5.79
CA LYS A 240 -22.82 9.33 6.17
C LYS A 240 -22.39 8.26 7.18
N ILE A 241 -21.25 7.64 6.90
CA ILE A 241 -20.57 6.69 7.77
C ILE A 241 -19.23 7.31 8.17
N VAL A 242 -18.91 7.32 9.46
CA VAL A 242 -17.68 7.88 10.02
C VAL A 242 -17.00 6.83 10.88
N VAL A 243 -15.66 6.75 10.78
CA VAL A 243 -14.83 5.91 11.63
C VAL A 243 -13.61 6.71 12.06
N GLU A 244 -13.31 6.71 13.35
CA GLU A 244 -12.13 7.36 13.89
C GLU A 244 -10.86 6.57 13.54
N GLN A 245 -9.80 7.28 13.19
CA GLN A 245 -8.46 6.71 13.07
C GLN A 245 -7.41 7.72 13.54
N LYS A 246 -6.39 7.25 14.22
CA LYS A 246 -5.26 8.07 14.69
C LYS A 246 -4.19 8.23 13.61
N SER A 247 -3.96 7.19 12.81
CA SER A 247 -3.06 7.18 11.66
C SER A 247 -3.58 6.22 10.60
N ASP A 248 -3.47 6.59 9.35
CA ASP A 248 -3.83 5.76 8.19
C ASP A 248 -2.82 4.63 7.91
N PHE A 249 -1.70 4.58 8.66
CA PHE A 249 -0.69 3.51 8.59
C PHE A 249 -0.84 2.43 9.67
N THR A 250 -1.59 2.70 10.75
CA THR A 250 -1.69 1.77 11.89
C THR A 250 -2.27 0.42 11.47
N GLY A 251 -3.32 0.42 10.63
CA GLY A 251 -4.00 -0.81 10.24
C GLY A 251 -3.14 -1.80 9.47
N GLU A 252 -2.29 -1.34 8.55
CA GLU A 252 -1.40 -2.25 7.80
C GLU A 252 -0.28 -2.83 8.68
N ILE A 253 0.22 -2.05 9.64
CA ILE A 253 1.25 -2.49 10.58
C ILE A 253 0.67 -3.55 11.53
N GLU A 254 -0.49 -3.27 12.14
CA GLU A 254 -1.17 -4.24 13.00
C GLU A 254 -1.53 -5.54 12.26
N HIS A 255 -1.97 -5.41 11.00
CA HIS A 255 -2.25 -6.57 10.15
C HIS A 255 -0.99 -7.41 9.90
N ALA A 256 0.12 -6.79 9.50
CA ALA A 256 1.38 -7.49 9.26
C ALA A 256 1.86 -8.23 10.52
N CYS A 257 1.86 -7.56 11.68
CA CYS A 257 2.22 -8.20 12.94
C CYS A 257 1.33 -9.39 13.28
N THR A 258 0.00 -9.25 13.09
CA THR A 258 -0.96 -10.35 13.31
C THR A 258 -0.70 -11.54 12.37
N CYS A 259 -0.38 -11.28 11.10
CA CYS A 259 0.02 -12.34 10.16
C CYS A 259 1.28 -13.07 10.62
N ILE A 260 2.31 -12.32 11.02
CA ILE A 260 3.58 -12.87 11.52
C ILE A 260 3.35 -13.72 12.77
N GLU A 261 2.61 -13.22 13.76
CA GLU A 261 2.25 -13.94 14.99
C GLU A 261 1.46 -15.23 14.71
N SER A 262 0.68 -15.25 13.63
CA SER A 262 -0.08 -16.40 13.15
C SER A 262 0.75 -17.36 12.29
N GLY A 263 2.04 -17.10 12.08
CA GLY A 263 2.94 -17.94 11.27
C GLY A 263 2.69 -17.84 9.77
N LEU A 264 1.99 -16.82 9.31
CA LEU A 264 1.79 -16.59 7.88
C LEU A 264 3.06 -15.97 7.27
N ILE A 265 3.34 -16.32 6.03
CA ILE A 265 4.48 -15.77 5.27
C ILE A 265 4.03 -14.78 4.18
N GLU A 266 2.73 -14.59 4.03
CA GLU A 266 2.13 -13.67 3.08
C GLU A 266 0.78 -13.17 3.65
N SER A 267 0.39 -11.94 3.32
CA SER A 267 -0.89 -11.37 3.72
C SER A 267 -2.05 -11.97 2.91
N PRO A 268 -3.16 -12.37 3.53
CA PRO A 268 -4.36 -12.77 2.80
C PRO A 268 -5.10 -11.60 2.13
N ILE A 269 -4.76 -10.35 2.49
CA ILE A 269 -5.35 -9.13 1.92
C ILE A 269 -4.47 -8.58 0.81
N MET A 270 -3.20 -8.31 1.10
CA MET A 270 -2.17 -7.88 0.14
C MET A 270 -1.26 -9.07 -0.17
N SER A 271 -1.83 -10.06 -0.85
CA SER A 271 -1.11 -11.24 -1.30
C SER A 271 -0.22 -10.94 -2.52
N ARG A 272 0.67 -11.88 -2.86
CA ARG A 272 1.43 -11.84 -4.12
C ARG A 272 0.50 -11.52 -5.31
N ASN A 273 -0.65 -12.20 -5.40
CA ASN A 273 -1.58 -12.01 -6.51
C ASN A 273 -2.17 -10.59 -6.52
N ALA A 274 -2.51 -10.04 -5.35
CA ALA A 274 -3.03 -8.67 -5.24
C ALA A 274 -2.01 -7.64 -5.77
N SER A 275 -0.73 -7.79 -5.42
CA SER A 275 0.35 -6.93 -5.94
C SER A 275 0.59 -7.14 -7.45
N LEU A 276 0.53 -8.38 -7.95
CA LEU A 276 0.64 -8.67 -9.39
C LEU A 276 -0.49 -8.03 -10.20
N GLU A 277 -1.72 -8.03 -9.70
CA GLU A 277 -2.83 -7.39 -10.38
C GLU A 277 -2.66 -5.86 -10.46
N ILE A 278 -2.02 -5.23 -9.47
CA ILE A 278 -1.67 -3.81 -9.56
C ILE A 278 -0.64 -3.58 -10.67
N LEU A 279 0.44 -4.36 -10.71
CA LEU A 279 1.47 -4.26 -11.75
C LEU A 279 0.90 -4.54 -13.15
N LYS A 280 -0.03 -5.50 -13.29
CA LYS A 280 -0.76 -5.79 -14.53
C LYS A 280 -1.52 -4.56 -15.05
N VAL A 281 -2.17 -3.80 -14.18
CA VAL A 281 -2.86 -2.56 -14.57
C VAL A 281 -1.85 -1.48 -14.95
N ILE A 282 -0.73 -1.37 -14.24
CA ILE A 282 0.37 -0.45 -14.60
C ILE A 282 1.02 -0.88 -15.93
N GLY A 283 1.03 -2.17 -16.25
CA GLY A 283 1.52 -2.73 -17.53
C GLY A 283 2.99 -3.15 -17.50
N VAL A 284 3.43 -3.72 -16.38
CA VAL A 284 4.77 -4.27 -16.15
C VAL A 284 4.72 -5.64 -15.49
#